data_a5c47c5eb36e28495be5cc9af258e7be
#
_entry.id   a5c47c5eb36e28495be5cc9af258e7be
#
_cell.length_a   1.000
_cell.length_b   1.000
_cell.length_c   1.000
_cell.angle_alpha   90.00
_cell.angle_beta   90.00
_cell.angle_gamma   90.00
#
_symmetry.space_group_name_H-M   'P 1'
#
loop_
_entity.id
_entity.type
_entity.pdbx_description
1 polymer ?
#
loop_
_entity_poly.entity_id
_entity_poly.type
_entity_poly.pdbx_seq_one_letter_code
_entity_poly.pdbx_strand_id
1 'polypeptide(L)'
;MKNKIKLVLITSLTIGFFSSCVREEFAAPITSECINPSLVKTKEVADIYPLGINPSGNPANSPTYTDDDIIEGYVISSDEGGNFYQSMYIQPTDGSKGFNLSVVVTNIYNRIEPGRKIFLKLKGLAFANPTSFGNGLIFGAPPTDRFAVDRLALNISDYLIRSCDVISEDEIVHKNLTITELTTGTTYLNTLVELDNVQFNDATAGLTYDTNRADTFDSSTYITDGTNELAIRTSRFANFAGFNTPKGSGKLRGVLTKYNSGFQIILRTERDVKMDNPRILSPSHPLGGTNLVFGGALTEDFTSYSVGDKVFPKYINDQTVGNRNWAIKQFPTGTGNKYIEMSSYAGATTPGVVAKSYFMVPVDFTAANTFSFKKEARFYFGPVLKVYYVKASDFTNGFLNASQFTDITSSFNITYPAANNTSENSFTSSGVYNIPSDLTGTGYFVFEYSGGEQLLQQCKLMILL
;
A
#
# COMPACT_ATOMS: atom_id res chain seq x y z
N MET A 1 4.76 -76.44 34.58
CA MET A 1 5.44 -76.44 33.27
C MET A 1 4.60 -75.72 32.19
N LYS A 2 3.31 -75.83 32.16
CA LYS A 2 2.47 -75.17 31.10
C LYS A 2 2.53 -73.59 31.07
N ASN A 3 2.74 -72.95 32.23
CA ASN A 3 2.80 -71.49 32.28
C ASN A 3 4.17 -70.87 31.85
N LYS A 4 5.23 -71.61 31.96
CA LYS A 4 6.56 -71.16 31.50
C LYS A 4 6.72 -71.23 29.97
N ILE A 5 6.04 -72.17 29.33
CA ILE A 5 6.04 -72.31 27.87
C ILE A 5 5.22 -71.18 27.20
N LYS A 6 4.11 -70.79 27.82
CA LYS A 6 3.30 -69.61 27.30
C LYS A 6 4.05 -68.29 27.40
N LEU A 7 4.88 -68.10 28.44
CA LEU A 7 5.63 -66.86 28.61
C LEU A 7 6.80 -66.76 27.59
N VAL A 8 7.47 -67.89 27.29
CA VAL A 8 8.56 -67.94 26.30
C VAL A 8 8.00 -67.73 24.87
N LEU A 9 6.84 -68.27 24.56
CA LEU A 9 6.22 -68.04 23.25
C LEU A 9 5.75 -66.58 23.04
N ILE A 10 5.24 -65.88 24.08
CA ILE A 10 4.85 -64.50 24.01
C ILE A 10 6.11 -63.60 23.88
N THR A 11 7.20 -63.93 24.60
CA THR A 11 8.45 -63.13 24.53
C THR A 11 9.15 -63.31 23.19
N SER A 12 9.10 -64.46 22.55
CA SER A 12 9.66 -64.66 21.20
C SER A 12 8.80 -64.03 20.10
N LEU A 13 7.48 -63.87 20.31
CA LEU A 13 6.60 -63.18 19.35
C LEU A 13 6.75 -61.66 19.40
N THR A 14 7.05 -61.09 20.58
CA THR A 14 7.29 -59.64 20.73
C THR A 14 8.67 -59.21 20.22
N ILE A 15 9.67 -60.06 20.22
CA ILE A 15 11.00 -59.76 19.66
C ILE A 15 11.00 -59.80 18.13
N GLY A 16 10.09 -60.53 17.50
CA GLY A 16 9.95 -60.61 16.03
C GLY A 16 9.34 -59.35 15.38
N PHE A 17 8.71 -58.46 16.16
CA PHE A 17 8.11 -57.24 15.62
C PHE A 17 9.06 -56.02 15.59
N PHE A 18 10.26 -56.12 16.18
CA PHE A 18 11.21 -55.00 16.18
C PHE A 18 12.37 -55.12 15.16
N SER A 19 12.37 -56.15 14.35
CA SER A 19 13.46 -56.35 13.36
C SER A 19 13.05 -55.97 11.91
N SER A 20 11.96 -55.23 11.71
CA SER A 20 11.56 -54.75 10.40
C SER A 20 11.80 -53.24 10.22
N CYS A 21 12.95 -52.74 10.68
CA CYS A 21 13.51 -51.51 10.11
C CYS A 21 14.58 -51.96 9.10
N VAL A 22 14.15 -52.28 7.91
CA VAL A 22 15.02 -52.23 6.75
C VAL A 22 15.37 -50.73 6.59
N ARG A 23 16.58 -50.36 6.97
CA ARG A 23 17.18 -49.14 6.44
C ARG A 23 17.34 -49.38 4.94
N GLU A 24 16.36 -49.00 4.17
CA GLU A 24 16.64 -48.66 2.78
C GLU A 24 17.60 -47.48 2.86
N GLU A 25 18.87 -47.68 2.61
CA GLU A 25 19.77 -46.61 2.24
C GLU A 25 19.25 -46.10 0.91
N PHE A 26 18.36 -45.08 0.99
CA PHE A 26 18.05 -44.34 -0.20
C PHE A 26 19.38 -43.78 -0.71
N ALA A 27 19.80 -44.24 -1.88
CA ALA A 27 20.91 -43.61 -2.58
C ALA A 27 20.65 -42.09 -2.57
N ALA A 28 21.62 -41.32 -2.11
CA ALA A 28 21.51 -39.88 -2.16
C ALA A 28 21.00 -39.50 -3.57
N PRO A 29 19.98 -38.68 -3.68
CA PRO A 29 19.47 -38.27 -5.00
C PRO A 29 20.69 -37.87 -5.83
N ILE A 30 20.81 -38.43 -7.03
CA ILE A 30 21.87 -38.04 -7.97
C ILE A 30 21.58 -36.57 -8.26
N THR A 31 22.27 -35.68 -7.54
CA THR A 31 22.30 -34.27 -7.90
C THR A 31 23.12 -34.23 -9.18
N SER A 32 22.41 -34.28 -10.33
CA SER A 32 23.08 -33.99 -11.59
C SER A 32 23.68 -32.59 -11.45
N GLU A 33 24.99 -32.46 -11.51
CA GLU A 33 25.63 -31.15 -11.52
C GLU A 33 24.97 -30.33 -12.59
N CYS A 34 24.59 -29.10 -12.25
CA CYS A 34 24.05 -28.18 -13.22
C CYS A 34 25.14 -27.87 -14.23
N ILE A 35 24.86 -28.05 -15.50
CA ILE A 35 25.78 -27.73 -16.58
C ILE A 35 25.34 -26.39 -17.17
N ASN A 36 26.24 -25.40 -17.12
CA ASN A 36 25.97 -24.09 -17.73
C ASN A 36 25.83 -24.25 -19.26
N PRO A 37 24.79 -23.61 -19.84
CA PRO A 37 24.63 -23.61 -21.28
C PRO A 37 25.81 -22.86 -21.95
N SER A 38 26.29 -23.38 -23.08
CA SER A 38 27.30 -22.72 -23.92
C SER A 38 26.67 -21.61 -24.74
N LEU A 39 26.01 -20.65 -24.05
CA LEU A 39 25.35 -19.48 -24.67
C LEU A 39 26.05 -18.20 -24.24
N VAL A 40 26.15 -17.26 -25.15
CA VAL A 40 26.72 -15.93 -24.93
C VAL A 40 25.70 -14.91 -25.35
N LYS A 41 25.54 -13.86 -24.55
CA LYS A 41 24.74 -12.69 -24.91
C LYS A 41 25.30 -12.04 -26.18
N THR A 42 24.43 -11.75 -27.12
CA THR A 42 24.78 -11.07 -28.39
C THR A 42 24.20 -9.67 -28.49
N LYS A 43 23.21 -9.35 -27.66
CA LYS A 43 22.48 -8.09 -27.68
C LYS A 43 22.20 -7.57 -26.27
N GLU A 44 22.25 -6.27 -26.08
CA GLU A 44 21.79 -5.64 -24.84
C GLU A 44 20.28 -5.39 -24.87
N VAL A 45 19.62 -5.50 -23.72
CA VAL A 45 18.19 -5.18 -23.61
C VAL A 45 17.94 -3.70 -23.96
N ALA A 46 18.84 -2.83 -23.60
CA ALA A 46 18.78 -1.40 -23.92
C ALA A 46 18.70 -1.11 -25.43
N ASP A 47 19.33 -1.95 -26.26
CA ASP A 47 19.28 -1.80 -27.72
C ASP A 47 17.93 -2.23 -28.31
N ILE A 48 17.15 -3.04 -27.59
CA ILE A 48 15.85 -3.54 -28.04
C ILE A 48 14.73 -2.57 -27.68
N TYR A 49 14.86 -1.85 -26.57
CA TYR A 49 13.84 -0.89 -26.15
C TYR A 49 13.40 0.09 -27.24
N PRO A 50 14.31 0.72 -28.02
CA PRO A 50 13.94 1.63 -29.12
C PRO A 50 13.24 0.94 -30.28
N LEU A 51 13.39 -0.38 -30.43
CA LEU A 51 12.79 -1.16 -31.51
C LEU A 51 11.36 -1.57 -31.19
N GLY A 52 11.00 -1.62 -29.91
CA GLY A 52 9.67 -1.97 -29.46
C GLY A 52 8.68 -0.85 -29.77
N ILE A 53 7.56 -1.21 -30.38
CA ILE A 53 6.47 -0.28 -30.69
C ILE A 53 5.35 -0.38 -29.67
N ASN A 54 4.54 0.67 -29.57
CA ASN A 54 3.23 0.58 -28.93
C ASN A 54 2.22 0.04 -29.96
N PRO A 55 1.82 -1.24 -29.87
CA PRO A 55 0.90 -1.80 -30.83
C PRO A 55 -0.46 -1.12 -30.71
N SER A 56 -0.96 -0.61 -31.83
CA SER A 56 -2.30 -0.06 -31.94
C SER A 56 -3.11 -0.86 -32.94
N GLY A 57 -4.36 -1.07 -32.64
CA GLY A 57 -5.25 -1.81 -33.50
C GLY A 57 -5.51 -3.23 -33.02
N ASN A 58 -6.31 -3.95 -33.79
CA ASN A 58 -6.71 -5.33 -33.53
C ASN A 58 -6.68 -6.13 -34.86
N PRO A 59 -5.87 -7.19 -34.98
CA PRO A 59 -4.92 -7.71 -33.97
C PRO A 59 -3.74 -6.76 -33.74
N ALA A 60 -3.07 -6.93 -32.60
CA ALA A 60 -1.90 -6.14 -32.27
C ALA A 60 -0.78 -6.32 -33.30
N ASN A 61 -0.14 -5.20 -33.68
CA ASN A 61 0.90 -5.18 -34.72
C ASN A 61 2.32 -5.28 -34.10
N SER A 62 2.50 -6.10 -33.09
CA SER A 62 3.83 -6.29 -32.49
C SER A 62 4.76 -7.00 -33.51
N PRO A 63 5.95 -6.48 -33.72
CA PRO A 63 6.92 -7.12 -34.60
C PRO A 63 7.39 -8.45 -34.00
N THR A 64 7.73 -9.39 -34.88
CA THR A 64 8.46 -10.60 -34.50
C THR A 64 9.94 -10.36 -34.69
N TYR A 65 10.74 -10.75 -33.70
CA TYR A 65 12.20 -10.61 -33.76
C TYR A 65 12.77 -11.61 -34.79
N THR A 66 13.58 -11.12 -35.72
CA THR A 66 14.06 -11.92 -36.86
C THR A 66 15.49 -12.41 -36.70
N ASP A 67 16.33 -11.68 -35.99
CA ASP A 67 17.75 -11.96 -35.84
C ASP A 67 17.98 -13.04 -34.78
N ASP A 68 19.09 -13.77 -34.90
CA ASP A 68 19.47 -14.83 -33.96
C ASP A 68 20.20 -14.27 -32.75
N ASP A 69 19.55 -13.30 -32.08
CA ASP A 69 20.11 -12.64 -30.92
C ASP A 69 19.71 -13.30 -29.60
N ILE A 70 20.57 -13.18 -28.62
CA ILE A 70 20.43 -13.68 -27.26
C ILE A 70 20.63 -12.53 -26.28
N ILE A 71 19.67 -12.32 -25.38
CA ILE A 71 19.81 -11.45 -24.21
C ILE A 71 19.95 -12.27 -22.93
N GLU A 72 20.46 -11.65 -21.87
CA GLU A 72 20.57 -12.29 -20.55
C GLU A 72 20.07 -11.37 -19.43
N GLY A 73 19.75 -11.96 -18.31
CA GLY A 73 19.36 -11.21 -17.12
C GLY A 73 19.06 -12.14 -15.95
N TYR A 74 18.75 -11.53 -14.81
CA TYR A 74 18.37 -12.22 -13.60
C TYR A 74 16.86 -12.15 -13.43
N VAL A 75 16.24 -13.27 -13.07
CA VAL A 75 14.83 -13.31 -12.72
C VAL A 75 14.62 -12.57 -11.40
N ILE A 76 13.67 -11.64 -11.38
CA ILE A 76 13.38 -10.79 -10.23
C ILE A 76 11.96 -10.96 -9.70
N SER A 77 11.07 -11.57 -10.47
CA SER A 77 9.70 -11.91 -10.05
C SER A 77 9.58 -13.34 -9.53
N SER A 78 8.52 -13.61 -8.79
CA SER A 78 8.14 -14.96 -8.37
C SER A 78 6.62 -15.10 -8.45
N ASP A 79 6.17 -16.19 -9.02
CA ASP A 79 4.75 -16.56 -9.02
C ASP A 79 4.33 -17.39 -7.79
N GLU A 80 5.23 -17.59 -6.81
CA GLU A 80 4.99 -18.27 -5.54
C GLU A 80 3.81 -17.65 -4.79
N GLY A 81 3.78 -16.32 -4.69
CA GLY A 81 2.73 -15.57 -4.00
C GLY A 81 1.45 -15.39 -4.80
N GLY A 82 1.39 -15.85 -6.05
CA GLY A 82 0.21 -15.70 -6.91
C GLY A 82 -0.04 -14.28 -7.45
N ASN A 83 0.88 -13.35 -7.23
CA ASN A 83 0.75 -11.96 -7.69
C ASN A 83 1.35 -11.72 -9.09
N PHE A 84 2.17 -12.66 -9.59
CA PHE A 84 2.75 -12.67 -10.94
C PHE A 84 2.16 -13.81 -11.76
N TYR A 85 0.90 -13.65 -12.17
CA TYR A 85 0.23 -14.70 -12.92
C TYR A 85 0.67 -14.71 -14.39
N GLN A 86 1.29 -15.81 -14.82
CA GLN A 86 1.72 -16.04 -16.21
C GLN A 86 2.62 -14.92 -16.77
N SER A 87 3.46 -14.38 -15.92
CA SER A 87 4.31 -13.24 -16.20
C SER A 87 5.64 -13.39 -15.43
N MET A 88 6.75 -13.20 -16.11
CA MET A 88 8.09 -13.25 -15.53
C MET A 88 8.82 -11.94 -15.82
N TYR A 89 9.34 -11.30 -14.79
CA TYR A 89 10.15 -10.09 -14.93
C TYR A 89 11.63 -10.44 -14.79
N ILE A 90 12.40 -9.93 -15.71
CA ILE A 90 13.84 -10.17 -15.81
C ILE A 90 14.57 -8.81 -15.85
N GLN A 91 15.56 -8.67 -15.00
CA GLN A 91 16.43 -7.50 -14.96
C GLN A 91 17.75 -7.84 -15.65
N PRO A 92 18.21 -7.03 -16.63
CA PRO A 92 19.51 -7.22 -17.28
C PRO A 92 20.66 -7.24 -16.29
N THR A 93 21.75 -7.94 -16.63
CA THR A 93 22.91 -8.09 -15.74
C THR A 93 23.66 -6.78 -15.49
N ASP A 94 23.46 -5.76 -16.32
CA ASP A 94 24.00 -4.41 -16.14
C ASP A 94 23.14 -3.51 -15.24
N GLY A 95 22.00 -4.03 -14.73
CA GLY A 95 21.06 -3.29 -13.88
C GLY A 95 20.19 -2.27 -14.62
N SER A 96 20.20 -2.23 -15.94
CA SER A 96 19.33 -1.38 -16.74
C SER A 96 17.87 -1.80 -16.66
N LYS A 97 16.97 -1.05 -17.35
CA LYS A 97 15.52 -1.38 -17.38
C LYS A 97 15.28 -2.85 -17.71
N GLY A 98 14.46 -3.48 -16.89
CA GLY A 98 14.06 -4.86 -17.08
C GLY A 98 12.96 -5.02 -18.14
N PHE A 99 12.58 -6.24 -18.36
CA PHE A 99 11.50 -6.60 -19.29
C PHE A 99 10.59 -7.67 -18.70
N ASN A 100 9.40 -7.78 -19.28
CA ASN A 100 8.44 -8.82 -18.96
C ASN A 100 8.46 -9.92 -20.04
N LEU A 101 8.41 -11.16 -19.64
CA LEU A 101 8.18 -12.32 -20.50
C LEU A 101 6.81 -12.91 -20.17
N SER A 102 5.92 -12.88 -21.17
CA SER A 102 4.56 -13.44 -21.06
C SER A 102 4.60 -14.96 -21.29
N VAL A 103 4.14 -15.75 -20.31
CA VAL A 103 4.26 -17.21 -20.31
C VAL A 103 2.94 -17.89 -19.92
N VAL A 104 2.70 -19.11 -20.41
CA VAL A 104 1.55 -19.92 -19.99
C VAL A 104 1.81 -20.65 -18.69
N VAL A 105 3.07 -20.96 -18.38
CA VAL A 105 3.47 -21.81 -17.26
C VAL A 105 3.21 -21.12 -15.93
N THR A 106 2.71 -21.86 -14.96
CA THR A 106 2.55 -21.45 -13.56
C THR A 106 3.48 -22.25 -12.65
N ASN A 107 3.75 -21.75 -11.44
CA ASN A 107 4.70 -22.31 -10.49
C ASN A 107 6.13 -22.40 -11.06
N ILE A 108 6.47 -21.45 -11.93
CA ILE A 108 7.77 -21.43 -12.61
C ILE A 108 8.91 -21.14 -11.63
N TYR A 109 8.63 -20.50 -10.49
CA TYR A 109 9.60 -20.22 -9.43
C TYR A 109 10.29 -21.48 -8.89
N ASN A 110 9.66 -22.66 -9.00
CA ASN A 110 10.27 -23.95 -8.62
C ASN A 110 11.40 -24.39 -9.55
N ARG A 111 11.49 -23.81 -10.74
CA ARG A 111 12.46 -24.16 -11.78
C ARG A 111 13.43 -23.02 -12.07
N ILE A 112 12.90 -21.80 -11.99
CA ILE A 112 13.61 -20.57 -12.32
C ILE A 112 13.29 -19.57 -11.21
N GLU A 113 14.00 -19.72 -10.09
CA GLU A 113 13.85 -18.91 -8.89
C GLU A 113 14.37 -17.49 -9.07
N PRO A 114 13.93 -16.51 -8.27
CA PRO A 114 14.54 -15.20 -8.21
C PRO A 114 16.06 -15.28 -7.98
N GLY A 115 16.82 -14.43 -8.67
CA GLY A 115 18.28 -14.46 -8.68
C GLY A 115 18.89 -15.41 -9.72
N ARG A 116 18.09 -16.27 -10.34
CA ARG A 116 18.56 -17.15 -11.41
C ARG A 116 18.90 -16.34 -12.66
N LYS A 117 20.12 -16.51 -13.19
CA LYS A 117 20.49 -16.00 -14.50
C LYS A 117 19.83 -16.84 -15.60
N ILE A 118 19.29 -16.16 -16.59
CA ILE A 118 18.70 -16.78 -17.77
C ILE A 118 19.27 -16.19 -19.06
N PHE A 119 19.17 -16.94 -20.12
CA PHE A 119 19.33 -16.50 -21.50
C PHE A 119 18.00 -16.58 -22.21
N LEU A 120 17.64 -15.51 -22.96
CA LEU A 120 16.45 -15.49 -23.78
C LEU A 120 16.84 -15.37 -25.26
N LYS A 121 16.52 -16.39 -26.05
CA LYS A 121 16.67 -16.39 -27.50
C LYS A 121 15.49 -15.62 -28.10
N LEU A 122 15.81 -14.59 -28.88
CA LEU A 122 14.80 -13.62 -29.33
C LEU A 122 14.12 -14.03 -30.64
N LYS A 123 14.80 -14.75 -31.51
CA LYS A 123 14.30 -15.10 -32.84
C LYS A 123 12.97 -15.84 -32.78
N GLY A 124 11.95 -15.27 -33.42
CA GLY A 124 10.59 -15.80 -33.43
C GLY A 124 9.70 -15.30 -32.28
N LEU A 125 10.23 -14.58 -31.28
CA LEU A 125 9.41 -13.91 -30.27
C LEU A 125 8.81 -12.62 -30.82
N ALA A 126 7.56 -12.34 -30.45
CA ALA A 126 7.02 -11.00 -30.58
C ALA A 126 7.48 -10.13 -29.42
N PHE A 127 7.61 -8.82 -29.66
CA PHE A 127 7.99 -7.85 -28.64
C PHE A 127 7.30 -6.51 -28.85
N ALA A 128 7.08 -5.77 -27.76
CA ALA A 128 6.39 -4.51 -27.79
C ALA A 128 6.77 -3.62 -26.59
N ASN A 129 6.50 -2.32 -26.71
CA ASN A 129 6.49 -1.34 -25.60
C ASN A 129 5.12 -0.70 -25.48
N PRO A 130 4.09 -1.43 -25.01
CA PRO A 130 2.73 -0.90 -24.97
C PRO A 130 2.57 0.19 -23.92
N THR A 131 1.81 1.24 -24.25
CA THR A 131 1.52 2.35 -23.31
C THR A 131 0.74 1.88 -22.08
N SER A 132 -0.09 0.85 -22.24
CA SER A 132 -0.80 0.21 -21.11
C SER A 132 0.15 -0.40 -20.07
N PHE A 133 1.36 -0.76 -20.46
CA PHE A 133 2.44 -1.19 -19.56
C PHE A 133 3.48 -0.09 -19.34
N GLY A 134 3.11 1.17 -19.54
CA GLY A 134 3.98 2.32 -19.30
C GLY A 134 5.23 2.39 -20.17
N ASN A 135 5.16 1.82 -21.40
CA ASN A 135 6.28 1.62 -22.30
C ASN A 135 7.36 0.68 -21.74
N GLY A 136 6.97 -0.29 -20.93
CA GLY A 136 7.83 -1.39 -20.51
C GLY A 136 7.93 -2.45 -21.60
N LEU A 137 9.17 -2.90 -21.87
CA LEU A 137 9.41 -3.95 -22.87
C LEU A 137 8.77 -5.27 -22.42
N ILE A 138 8.02 -5.88 -23.32
CA ILE A 138 7.40 -7.20 -23.14
C ILE A 138 7.73 -8.11 -24.31
N PHE A 139 8.07 -9.37 -24.01
CA PHE A 139 8.24 -10.44 -24.98
C PHE A 139 7.19 -11.53 -24.79
N GLY A 140 6.85 -12.22 -25.88
CA GLY A 140 5.94 -13.35 -25.86
C GLY A 140 5.82 -14.02 -27.22
N ALA A 141 4.80 -14.82 -27.42
CA ALA A 141 4.45 -15.36 -28.73
C ALA A 141 3.85 -14.27 -29.63
N PRO A 142 3.94 -14.42 -30.97
CA PRO A 142 3.23 -13.55 -31.89
C PRO A 142 1.74 -13.44 -31.55
N PRO A 143 1.19 -12.21 -31.50
CA PRO A 143 -0.18 -12.00 -31.03
C PRO A 143 -1.20 -12.51 -32.05
N THR A 144 -2.24 -13.16 -31.53
CA THR A 144 -3.39 -13.68 -32.29
C THR A 144 -4.64 -12.84 -32.07
N ASP A 145 -4.66 -11.99 -31.08
CA ASP A 145 -5.79 -11.14 -30.74
C ASP A 145 -5.35 -9.68 -30.41
N ARG A 146 -6.08 -9.01 -29.54
CA ARG A 146 -5.85 -7.59 -29.16
C ARG A 146 -4.67 -7.34 -28.21
N PHE A 147 -4.02 -8.36 -27.68
CA PHE A 147 -2.88 -8.20 -26.77
C PHE A 147 -1.60 -7.83 -27.54
N ALA A 148 -0.70 -7.14 -26.85
CA ALA A 148 0.58 -6.76 -27.44
C ALA A 148 1.42 -7.96 -27.84
N VAL A 149 1.41 -9.02 -27.03
CA VAL A 149 2.02 -10.33 -27.29
C VAL A 149 1.13 -11.40 -26.69
N ASP A 150 1.14 -12.60 -27.26
CA ASP A 150 0.53 -13.77 -26.65
C ASP A 150 1.50 -14.43 -25.66
N ARG A 151 1.00 -15.35 -24.85
CA ARG A 151 1.81 -16.09 -23.89
C ARG A 151 2.60 -17.18 -24.60
N LEU A 152 3.87 -17.30 -24.24
CA LEU A 152 4.68 -18.44 -24.67
C LEU A 152 4.07 -19.75 -24.13
N ALA A 153 3.82 -20.68 -25.03
CA ALA A 153 3.24 -21.97 -24.73
C ALA A 153 4.24 -22.95 -24.07
N LEU A 154 3.97 -24.23 -24.14
CA LEU A 154 4.77 -25.28 -23.49
C LEU A 154 6.20 -25.42 -24.02
N ASN A 155 6.52 -24.86 -25.18
CA ASN A 155 7.86 -24.82 -25.77
C ASN A 155 8.74 -23.67 -25.22
N ILE A 156 8.42 -23.14 -24.07
CA ILE A 156 9.18 -22.04 -23.43
C ILE A 156 10.68 -22.37 -23.31
N SER A 157 11.05 -23.65 -23.15
CA SER A 157 12.44 -24.11 -23.07
C SER A 157 13.24 -23.93 -24.34
N ASP A 158 12.60 -23.69 -25.49
CA ASP A 158 13.29 -23.39 -26.74
C ASP A 158 13.84 -21.98 -26.75
N TYR A 159 13.22 -21.07 -25.99
CA TYR A 159 13.53 -19.65 -25.90
C TYR A 159 14.22 -19.28 -24.58
N LEU A 160 13.69 -19.77 -23.44
CA LEU A 160 14.15 -19.42 -22.11
C LEU A 160 15.06 -20.53 -21.55
N ILE A 161 16.35 -20.26 -21.52
CA ILE A 161 17.36 -21.19 -21.04
C ILE A 161 17.91 -20.70 -19.71
N ARG A 162 17.80 -21.51 -18.66
CA ARG A 162 18.37 -21.20 -17.35
C ARG A 162 19.88 -21.48 -17.34
N SER A 163 20.64 -20.61 -16.70
CA SER A 163 22.01 -20.84 -16.28
C SER A 163 22.06 -21.59 -14.94
N CYS A 164 23.23 -22.08 -14.58
CA CYS A 164 23.49 -22.57 -13.23
C CYS A 164 23.73 -21.42 -12.23
N ASP A 165 23.99 -20.23 -12.71
CA ASP A 165 24.33 -19.07 -11.90
C ASP A 165 23.10 -18.54 -11.19
N VAL A 166 23.17 -18.44 -9.86
CA VAL A 166 22.18 -17.79 -9.00
C VAL A 166 22.93 -16.80 -8.15
N ILE A 167 22.50 -15.56 -8.16
CA ILE A 167 23.05 -14.53 -7.29
C ILE A 167 22.03 -14.14 -6.22
N SER A 168 22.53 -13.55 -5.15
CA SER A 168 21.66 -13.00 -4.10
C SER A 168 20.82 -11.86 -4.67
N GLU A 169 19.57 -11.79 -4.25
CA GLU A 169 18.72 -10.63 -4.59
C GLU A 169 19.32 -9.30 -4.10
N ASP A 170 20.13 -9.33 -3.04
CA ASP A 170 20.82 -8.16 -2.52
C ASP A 170 21.89 -7.59 -3.47
N GLU A 171 22.32 -8.38 -4.43
CA GLU A 171 23.23 -7.97 -5.51
C GLU A 171 22.51 -7.39 -6.72
N ILE A 172 21.21 -7.70 -6.88
CA ILE A 172 20.40 -7.27 -8.03
C ILE A 172 19.58 -6.03 -7.69
N VAL A 173 19.09 -5.95 -6.45
CA VAL A 173 18.13 -4.94 -6.03
C VAL A 173 18.71 -3.53 -6.02
N HIS A 174 18.00 -2.58 -6.62
CA HIS A 174 18.32 -1.16 -6.49
C HIS A 174 17.85 -0.68 -5.10
N LYS A 175 18.79 -0.23 -4.28
CA LYS A 175 18.60 0.20 -2.88
C LYS A 175 18.78 1.71 -2.74
N ASN A 176 18.41 2.22 -1.56
CA ASN A 176 18.56 3.63 -1.18
C ASN A 176 17.82 4.58 -2.14
N LEU A 177 16.68 4.17 -2.62
CA LEU A 177 15.83 4.93 -3.53
C LEU A 177 14.70 5.61 -2.76
N THR A 178 14.24 6.74 -3.27
CA THR A 178 13.05 7.46 -2.80
C THR A 178 11.87 7.19 -3.73
N ILE A 179 10.66 7.42 -3.26
CA ILE A 179 9.44 7.35 -4.09
C ILE A 179 9.57 8.32 -5.28
N THR A 180 10.13 9.51 -5.08
CA THR A 180 10.36 10.48 -6.15
C THR A 180 11.26 9.95 -7.24
N GLU A 181 12.39 9.31 -6.89
CA GLU A 181 13.30 8.73 -7.90
C GLU A 181 12.63 7.61 -8.69
N LEU A 182 11.83 6.76 -8.03
CA LEU A 182 11.09 5.69 -8.69
C LEU A 182 10.01 6.20 -9.64
N THR A 183 9.43 7.35 -9.35
CA THR A 183 8.31 7.91 -10.12
C THR A 183 8.74 8.99 -11.12
N THR A 184 10.02 9.36 -11.13
CA THR A 184 10.59 10.32 -12.08
C THR A 184 11.33 9.57 -13.20
N GLY A 185 10.77 9.61 -14.40
CA GLY A 185 11.35 8.91 -15.55
C GLY A 185 11.05 7.41 -15.56
N THR A 186 11.90 6.60 -16.18
CA THR A 186 11.70 5.14 -16.33
C THR A 186 12.98 4.34 -16.10
N THR A 187 13.95 4.91 -15.40
CA THR A 187 15.26 4.27 -15.19
C THR A 187 15.14 2.91 -14.53
N TYR A 188 14.28 2.79 -13.51
CA TYR A 188 14.08 1.58 -12.73
C TYR A 188 12.88 0.73 -13.18
N LEU A 189 12.31 1.01 -14.37
CA LEU A 189 11.15 0.30 -14.85
C LEU A 189 11.46 -1.19 -15.06
N ASN A 190 10.58 -2.06 -14.56
CA ASN A 190 10.68 -3.51 -14.58
C ASN A 190 11.95 -4.05 -13.89
N THR A 191 12.42 -3.37 -12.85
CA THR A 191 13.55 -3.81 -12.02
C THR A 191 13.12 -4.09 -10.59
N LEU A 192 13.97 -4.81 -9.86
CA LEU A 192 13.79 -5.05 -8.43
C LEU A 192 14.27 -3.81 -7.66
N VAL A 193 13.39 -3.24 -6.86
CA VAL A 193 13.68 -2.05 -6.05
C VAL A 193 13.42 -2.31 -4.58
N GLU A 194 14.14 -1.61 -3.71
CA GLU A 194 13.92 -1.61 -2.28
C GLU A 194 13.84 -0.16 -1.78
N LEU A 195 12.77 0.14 -1.07
CA LEU A 195 12.55 1.40 -0.39
C LEU A 195 12.78 1.21 1.11
N ASP A 196 13.49 2.14 1.72
CA ASP A 196 13.67 2.23 3.16
C ASP A 196 12.77 3.33 3.73
N ASN A 197 12.41 3.18 5.01
CA ASN A 197 11.63 4.19 5.73
C ASN A 197 10.32 4.56 5.01
N VAL A 198 9.60 3.58 4.53
CA VAL A 198 8.24 3.73 3.98
C VAL A 198 7.22 3.05 4.90
N GLN A 199 5.97 3.41 4.75
CA GLN A 199 4.84 2.83 5.48
C GLN A 199 3.60 2.81 4.58
N PHE A 200 2.64 1.93 4.86
CA PHE A 200 1.32 2.08 4.26
C PHE A 200 0.69 3.40 4.74
N ASN A 201 0.06 4.15 3.84
CA ASN A 201 -0.59 5.40 4.21
C ASN A 201 -1.75 5.15 5.20
N ASP A 202 -2.24 6.20 5.87
CA ASP A 202 -3.25 6.06 6.91
C ASP A 202 -4.59 5.50 6.40
N ALA A 203 -4.86 5.65 5.09
CA ALA A 203 -6.07 5.12 4.47
C ALA A 203 -6.02 3.60 4.27
N THR A 204 -4.82 3.02 4.15
CA THR A 204 -4.65 1.61 3.80
C THR A 204 -3.94 0.79 4.87
N ALA A 205 -3.29 1.42 5.86
CA ALA A 205 -2.61 0.73 6.95
C ALA A 205 -3.59 -0.10 7.82
N GLY A 206 -3.31 -1.39 7.95
CA GLY A 206 -4.14 -2.34 8.70
C GLY A 206 -5.39 -2.83 7.96
N LEU A 207 -5.61 -2.42 6.71
CA LEU A 207 -6.60 -3.02 5.81
C LEU A 207 -6.00 -4.25 5.11
N THR A 208 -6.82 -5.03 4.43
CA THR A 208 -6.32 -6.14 3.61
C THR A 208 -5.58 -5.63 2.37
N TYR A 209 -4.57 -6.37 1.89
CA TYR A 209 -3.90 -6.04 0.63
C TYR A 209 -4.88 -5.95 -0.54
N ASP A 210 -5.86 -6.86 -0.60
CA ASP A 210 -7.02 -6.73 -1.47
C ASP A 210 -8.12 -5.97 -0.73
N THR A 211 -8.21 -4.67 -0.95
CA THR A 211 -9.17 -3.78 -0.30
C THR A 211 -10.59 -3.91 -0.87
N ASN A 212 -10.76 -4.55 -2.03
CA ASN A 212 -12.05 -4.64 -2.71
C ASN A 212 -12.35 -6.05 -3.23
N ARG A 213 -12.48 -7.02 -2.31
CA ARG A 213 -12.76 -8.43 -2.64
C ARG A 213 -14.07 -8.67 -3.42
N ALA A 214 -14.97 -7.71 -3.43
CA ALA A 214 -16.23 -7.77 -4.17
C ALA A 214 -16.07 -7.41 -5.65
N ASP A 215 -14.98 -6.72 -6.01
CA ASP A 215 -14.68 -6.31 -7.37
C ASP A 215 -14.02 -7.45 -8.17
N THR A 216 -14.07 -7.33 -9.50
CA THR A 216 -13.41 -8.25 -10.43
C THR A 216 -11.96 -7.83 -10.74
N PHE A 217 -11.54 -6.66 -10.30
CA PHE A 217 -10.23 -6.09 -10.58
C PHE A 217 -9.27 -6.23 -9.40
N ASP A 218 -7.98 -6.25 -9.69
CA ASP A 218 -6.93 -6.21 -8.68
C ASP A 218 -6.96 -4.90 -7.90
N SER A 219 -6.61 -4.94 -6.63
CA SER A 219 -6.63 -3.80 -5.72
C SER A 219 -5.31 -3.03 -5.68
N SER A 220 -5.38 -1.80 -5.21
CA SER A 220 -4.19 -1.00 -4.89
C SER A 220 -4.29 -0.50 -3.46
N THR A 221 -3.23 -0.75 -2.69
CA THR A 221 -2.93 -0.04 -1.46
C THR A 221 -1.81 0.96 -1.74
N TYR A 222 -1.52 1.88 -0.82
CA TYR A 222 -0.53 2.92 -1.06
C TYR A 222 0.48 2.98 0.06
N ILE A 223 1.76 3.05 -0.30
CA ILE A 223 2.85 3.37 0.63
C ILE A 223 3.23 4.84 0.51
N THR A 224 3.79 5.38 1.59
CA THR A 224 4.28 6.76 1.65
C THR A 224 5.62 6.84 2.37
N ASP A 225 6.46 7.78 1.97
CA ASP A 225 7.66 8.24 2.67
C ASP A 225 7.37 9.44 3.59
N GLY A 226 6.09 9.77 3.78
CA GLY A 226 5.60 10.94 4.49
C GLY A 226 5.32 12.15 3.59
N THR A 227 5.81 12.14 2.33
CA THR A 227 5.64 13.25 1.38
C THR A 227 4.97 12.78 0.09
N ASN A 228 5.42 11.66 -0.45
CA ASN A 228 4.94 11.09 -1.70
C ASN A 228 4.24 9.76 -1.45
N GLU A 229 3.43 9.34 -2.39
CA GLU A 229 2.76 8.03 -2.36
C GLU A 229 3.09 7.22 -3.60
N LEU A 230 3.13 5.88 -3.43
CA LEU A 230 3.33 4.93 -4.51
C LEU A 230 2.38 3.75 -4.32
N ALA A 231 1.72 3.35 -5.39
CA ALA A 231 0.76 2.24 -5.38
C ALA A 231 1.47 0.88 -5.20
N ILE A 232 0.89 0.02 -4.38
CA ILE A 232 1.19 -1.41 -4.30
C ILE A 232 0.05 -2.15 -4.96
N ARG A 233 0.32 -2.79 -6.09
CA ARG A 233 -0.69 -3.53 -6.83
C ARG A 233 -0.75 -4.97 -6.35
N THR A 234 -1.93 -5.42 -5.93
CA THR A 234 -2.15 -6.77 -5.44
C THR A 234 -3.24 -7.45 -6.26
N SER A 235 -2.90 -8.60 -6.82
CA SER A 235 -3.87 -9.48 -7.46
C SER A 235 -4.81 -10.07 -6.41
N ARG A 236 -6.10 -10.11 -6.70
CA ARG A 236 -7.09 -10.80 -5.86
C ARG A 236 -6.79 -12.29 -5.65
N PHE A 237 -5.97 -12.87 -6.51
CA PHE A 237 -5.55 -14.28 -6.46
C PHE A 237 -4.23 -14.47 -5.69
N ALA A 238 -3.58 -13.39 -5.25
CA ALA A 238 -2.40 -13.51 -4.43
C ALA A 238 -2.75 -14.23 -3.11
N ASN A 239 -1.89 -15.13 -2.66
CA ASN A 239 -2.11 -15.91 -1.44
C ASN A 239 -2.15 -15.04 -0.18
N PHE A 240 -1.54 -13.85 -0.23
CA PHE A 240 -1.54 -12.84 0.83
C PHE A 240 -2.60 -11.72 0.65
N ALA A 241 -3.45 -11.78 -0.40
CA ALA A 241 -4.46 -10.75 -0.68
C ALA A 241 -5.38 -10.46 0.52
N GLY A 242 -5.67 -11.48 1.32
CA GLY A 242 -6.49 -11.38 2.54
C GLY A 242 -5.72 -11.01 3.81
N PHE A 243 -4.40 -10.84 3.76
CA PHE A 243 -3.60 -10.44 4.91
C PHE A 243 -3.72 -8.93 5.12
N ASN A 244 -3.57 -8.49 6.37
CA ASN A 244 -3.56 -7.07 6.68
C ASN A 244 -2.20 -6.46 6.34
N THR A 245 -2.21 -5.27 5.75
CA THR A 245 -1.03 -4.44 5.58
C THR A 245 -0.47 -4.04 6.96
N PRO A 246 0.86 -3.97 7.11
CA PRO A 246 1.47 -3.51 8.36
C PRO A 246 1.02 -2.10 8.75
N LYS A 247 0.98 -1.86 10.06
CA LYS A 247 0.71 -0.52 10.62
C LYS A 247 1.97 0.28 10.93
N GLY A 248 3.14 -0.34 10.91
CA GLY A 248 4.43 0.29 11.15
C GLY A 248 5.08 0.87 9.90
N SER A 249 6.35 1.25 10.02
CA SER A 249 7.22 1.68 8.94
C SER A 249 8.40 0.72 8.78
N GLY A 250 9.12 0.82 7.67
CA GLY A 250 10.31 0.00 7.44
C GLY A 250 10.67 -0.13 5.96
N LYS A 251 11.03 -1.35 5.58
CA LYS A 251 11.47 -1.68 4.22
C LYS A 251 10.37 -2.33 3.40
N LEU A 252 10.38 -2.01 2.12
CA LEU A 252 9.55 -2.67 1.13
C LEU A 252 10.40 -2.96 -0.11
N ARG A 253 10.39 -4.23 -0.54
CA ARG A 253 11.03 -4.69 -1.78
C ARG A 253 9.96 -5.15 -2.77
N GLY A 254 10.18 -4.99 -4.06
CA GLY A 254 9.26 -5.48 -5.08
C GLY A 254 9.69 -5.07 -6.48
N VAL A 255 8.92 -5.47 -7.47
CA VAL A 255 9.18 -5.13 -8.87
C VAL A 255 8.45 -3.83 -9.21
N LEU A 256 9.21 -2.80 -9.62
CA LEU A 256 8.63 -1.55 -10.09
C LEU A 256 8.08 -1.73 -11.49
N THR A 257 6.81 -1.46 -11.65
CA THR A 257 6.11 -1.53 -12.93
C THR A 257 5.33 -0.24 -13.18
N LYS A 258 4.74 -0.14 -14.35
CA LYS A 258 3.91 1.01 -14.71
C LYS A 258 2.67 0.54 -15.46
N TYR A 259 1.52 1.06 -15.10
CA TYR A 259 0.27 0.85 -15.81
C TYR A 259 -0.26 2.19 -16.31
N ASN A 260 -0.36 2.37 -17.62
CA ASN A 260 -0.58 3.65 -18.27
C ASN A 260 0.44 4.71 -17.78
N SER A 261 -0.01 5.76 -17.12
CA SER A 261 0.85 6.80 -16.55
C SER A 261 1.28 6.52 -15.09
N GLY A 262 0.62 5.59 -14.39
CA GLY A 262 0.83 5.35 -12.96
C GLY A 262 1.92 4.33 -12.68
N PHE A 263 2.88 4.70 -11.82
CA PHE A 263 3.85 3.75 -11.27
C PHE A 263 3.23 2.93 -10.15
N GLN A 264 3.68 1.69 -10.04
CA GLN A 264 3.24 0.76 -9.01
C GLN A 264 4.35 -0.25 -8.69
N ILE A 265 4.37 -0.76 -7.47
CA ILE A 265 5.19 -1.91 -7.10
C ILE A 265 4.29 -3.15 -7.03
N ILE A 266 4.79 -4.26 -7.55
CA ILE A 266 4.19 -5.58 -7.42
C ILE A 266 5.04 -6.39 -6.43
N LEU A 267 4.44 -6.81 -5.31
CA LEU A 267 5.07 -7.68 -4.32
C LEU A 267 5.09 -9.12 -4.84
N ARG A 268 6.16 -9.86 -4.55
CA ARG A 268 6.27 -11.28 -4.91
C ARG A 268 5.59 -12.16 -3.87
N THR A 269 5.79 -11.81 -2.60
CA THR A 269 5.13 -12.40 -1.44
C THR A 269 4.99 -11.34 -0.34
N GLU A 270 4.29 -11.64 0.74
CA GLU A 270 4.23 -10.78 1.94
C GLU A 270 5.60 -10.56 2.60
N ARG A 271 6.57 -11.45 2.35
CA ARG A 271 7.94 -11.35 2.88
C ARG A 271 8.74 -10.18 2.30
N ASP A 272 8.25 -9.59 1.21
CA ASP A 272 8.82 -8.38 0.61
C ASP A 272 8.58 -7.13 1.48
N VAL A 273 7.73 -7.23 2.51
CA VAL A 273 7.38 -6.12 3.40
C VAL A 273 7.90 -6.39 4.82
N LYS A 274 8.74 -5.49 5.31
CA LYS A 274 9.36 -5.54 6.65
C LYS A 274 9.17 -4.19 7.33
N MET A 275 7.99 -3.98 7.93
CA MET A 275 7.57 -2.70 8.51
C MET A 275 7.26 -2.86 10.00
N ASP A 276 8.28 -3.18 10.80
CA ASP A 276 8.20 -3.42 12.24
C ASP A 276 8.60 -2.21 13.08
N ASN A 277 9.03 -1.11 12.44
CA ASN A 277 9.39 0.13 13.12
C ASN A 277 8.14 0.98 13.43
N PRO A 278 8.24 1.92 14.38
CA PRO A 278 7.20 2.93 14.56
C PRO A 278 6.88 3.67 13.25
N ARG A 279 5.64 4.15 13.12
CA ARG A 279 5.24 4.94 11.94
C ARG A 279 6.10 6.18 11.77
N ILE A 280 6.41 6.50 10.53
CA ILE A 280 6.98 7.79 10.14
C ILE A 280 5.90 8.85 10.39
N LEU A 281 6.29 9.94 10.98
CA LEU A 281 5.42 11.10 11.13
C LEU A 281 5.31 11.77 9.75
N SER A 282 4.10 11.87 9.23
CA SER A 282 3.84 12.68 8.04
C SER A 282 4.14 14.14 8.37
N PRO A 283 4.86 14.90 7.52
CA PRO A 283 4.99 16.32 7.74
C PRO A 283 3.59 16.93 7.81
N SER A 284 3.31 17.62 8.92
CA SER A 284 2.06 18.35 9.03
C SER A 284 2.13 19.61 8.15
N HIS A 285 1.02 19.96 7.53
CA HIS A 285 0.89 21.18 6.72
C HIS A 285 -0.17 22.07 7.38
N PRO A 286 0.10 22.56 8.61
CA PRO A 286 -0.90 23.31 9.34
C PRO A 286 -1.21 24.63 8.65
N LEU A 287 -2.48 24.91 8.53
CA LEU A 287 -2.98 26.21 8.15
C LEU A 287 -3.36 26.99 9.41
N GLY A 288 -2.90 28.21 9.52
CA GLY A 288 -3.18 29.06 10.68
C GLY A 288 -2.19 28.87 11.84
N GLY A 289 -2.66 29.04 13.08
CA GLY A 289 -1.81 28.94 14.27
C GLY A 289 -0.79 30.06 14.43
N THR A 290 -0.95 31.18 13.73
CA THR A 290 0.00 32.31 13.75
C THR A 290 -0.18 33.22 14.97
N ASN A 291 -1.31 33.10 15.70
CA ASN A 291 -1.62 33.86 16.89
C ASN A 291 -2.36 32.97 17.92
N LEU A 292 -1.69 31.92 18.37
CA LEU A 292 -2.23 31.00 19.37
C LEU A 292 -2.30 31.66 20.74
N VAL A 293 -3.46 31.57 21.39
CA VAL A 293 -3.66 32.05 22.78
C VAL A 293 -4.17 30.90 23.61
N PHE A 294 -3.38 30.49 24.58
CA PHE A 294 -3.73 29.46 25.54
C PHE A 294 -4.46 30.08 26.72
N GLY A 295 -5.77 29.94 26.75
CA GLY A 295 -6.61 30.51 27.84
C GLY A 295 -7.46 29.46 28.54
N GLY A 296 -8.03 29.82 29.67
CA GLY A 296 -8.93 28.97 30.46
C GLY A 296 -10.41 29.15 30.09
N ALA A 297 -10.75 30.12 29.24
CA ALA A 297 -12.08 30.38 28.77
C ALA A 297 -12.07 30.78 27.29
N LEU A 298 -12.95 30.18 26.50
CA LEU A 298 -13.11 30.46 25.07
C LEU A 298 -14.56 30.20 24.68
N THR A 299 -15.12 31.10 23.90
CA THR A 299 -16.34 30.86 23.12
C THR A 299 -16.05 31.25 21.68
N GLU A 300 -16.20 30.30 20.76
CA GLU A 300 -15.95 30.56 19.35
C GLU A 300 -17.19 30.28 18.52
N ASP A 301 -17.77 31.35 17.98
CA ASP A 301 -18.94 31.33 17.11
C ASP A 301 -18.60 31.57 15.62
N PHE A 302 -17.29 31.68 15.34
CA PHE A 302 -16.72 31.91 14.02
C PHE A 302 -17.25 33.16 13.27
N THR A 303 -17.92 34.09 13.95
CA THR A 303 -18.49 35.28 13.30
C THR A 303 -17.43 36.21 12.71
N SER A 304 -16.21 36.19 13.31
CA SER A 304 -15.08 37.02 12.87
C SER A 304 -14.41 36.53 11.57
N TYR A 305 -14.75 35.32 11.09
CA TYR A 305 -14.18 34.73 9.89
C TYR A 305 -15.10 34.88 8.68
N SER A 306 -14.54 34.84 7.47
CA SER A 306 -15.30 34.81 6.22
C SER A 306 -15.71 33.40 5.82
N VAL A 307 -16.86 33.26 5.15
CA VAL A 307 -17.30 31.97 4.60
C VAL A 307 -16.25 31.48 3.59
N GLY A 308 -15.78 30.24 3.76
CA GLY A 308 -14.74 29.66 2.94
C GLY A 308 -13.35 29.71 3.55
N ASP A 309 -13.13 30.50 4.61
CA ASP A 309 -11.83 30.55 5.29
C ASP A 309 -11.43 29.16 5.81
N LYS A 310 -10.15 28.83 5.63
CA LYS A 310 -9.49 27.61 6.11
C LYS A 310 -8.26 27.94 6.96
N VAL A 311 -7.81 29.19 6.95
CA VAL A 311 -6.66 29.68 7.70
C VAL A 311 -7.19 30.41 8.95
N PHE A 312 -6.84 29.90 10.12
CA PHE A 312 -7.32 30.38 11.40
C PHE A 312 -6.13 30.86 12.24
N PRO A 313 -5.89 32.17 12.40
CA PRO A 313 -4.75 32.62 13.23
C PRO A 313 -4.73 32.06 14.65
N LYS A 314 -5.89 31.87 15.26
CA LYS A 314 -6.05 31.38 16.65
C LYS A 314 -6.09 29.84 16.78
N TYR A 315 -6.19 29.08 15.69
CA TYR A 315 -6.37 27.64 15.66
C TYR A 315 -5.44 27.01 14.63
N ILE A 316 -5.13 25.73 14.83
CA ILE A 316 -4.39 24.94 13.84
C ILE A 316 -5.39 24.09 13.09
N ASN A 317 -5.37 24.16 11.76
CA ASN A 317 -6.18 23.37 10.85
C ASN A 317 -5.25 22.54 9.98
N ASP A 318 -5.12 21.27 10.28
CA ASP A 318 -4.06 20.43 9.71
C ASP A 318 -4.66 19.19 9.01
N GLN A 319 -4.43 19.09 7.71
CA GLN A 319 -4.77 17.89 6.95
C GLN A 319 -3.63 16.90 6.96
N THR A 320 -3.91 15.63 7.20
CA THR A 320 -2.92 14.56 7.20
C THR A 320 -3.18 13.49 6.14
N VAL A 321 -4.42 13.40 5.63
CA VAL A 321 -4.78 12.52 4.53
C VAL A 321 -5.69 13.27 3.57
N GLY A 322 -5.42 13.14 2.28
CA GLY A 322 -6.17 13.82 1.24
C GLY A 322 -5.83 15.32 1.16
N ASN A 323 -6.74 16.10 0.63
CA ASN A 323 -6.55 17.55 0.35
C ASN A 323 -7.65 18.41 0.97
N ARG A 324 -8.27 17.97 2.06
CA ARG A 324 -9.42 18.63 2.69
C ARG A 324 -9.08 19.17 4.06
N ASN A 325 -9.47 20.43 4.29
CA ASN A 325 -9.34 21.12 5.56
C ASN A 325 -10.72 21.53 6.08
N TRP A 326 -10.84 21.73 7.38
CA TRP A 326 -11.97 22.39 7.97
C TRP A 326 -12.13 23.80 7.37
N ALA A 327 -13.35 24.18 7.04
CA ALA A 327 -13.65 25.49 6.42
C ALA A 327 -14.86 26.14 7.06
N ILE A 328 -14.86 27.47 7.11
CA ILE A 328 -16.03 28.23 7.58
C ILE A 328 -17.18 28.08 6.58
N LYS A 329 -18.32 27.73 7.14
CA LYS A 329 -19.61 27.69 6.45
C LYS A 329 -20.67 28.51 7.20
N GLN A 330 -21.77 28.80 6.52
CA GLN A 330 -22.91 29.53 7.07
C GLN A 330 -24.22 28.98 6.50
N PHE A 331 -25.16 28.67 7.36
CA PHE A 331 -26.49 28.26 6.92
C PHE A 331 -27.59 28.78 7.87
N PRO A 332 -28.66 29.39 7.36
CA PRO A 332 -28.87 29.82 5.98
C PRO A 332 -27.83 30.83 5.49
N THR A 333 -27.54 30.79 4.19
CA THR A 333 -26.52 31.65 3.60
C THR A 333 -26.82 33.14 3.86
N GLY A 334 -25.84 33.88 4.34
CA GLY A 334 -25.91 35.32 4.61
C GLY A 334 -26.59 35.72 5.92
N THR A 335 -27.35 34.83 6.58
CA THR A 335 -28.13 35.16 7.78
C THR A 335 -28.00 34.18 8.93
N GLY A 336 -27.53 32.94 8.66
CA GLY A 336 -27.38 31.91 9.66
C GLY A 336 -26.10 32.02 10.48
N ASN A 337 -25.97 31.15 11.48
CA ASN A 337 -24.77 31.02 12.26
C ASN A 337 -23.61 30.48 11.40
N LYS A 338 -22.40 30.98 11.69
CA LYS A 338 -21.18 30.44 11.13
C LYS A 338 -20.71 29.23 11.96
N TYR A 339 -20.03 28.32 11.31
CA TYR A 339 -19.48 27.11 11.91
C TYR A 339 -18.30 26.60 11.06
N ILE A 340 -17.47 25.74 11.60
CA ILE A 340 -16.51 24.97 10.78
C ILE A 340 -17.16 23.70 10.27
N GLU A 341 -16.85 23.33 9.04
CA GLU A 341 -17.34 22.12 8.39
C GLU A 341 -16.22 21.36 7.72
N MET A 342 -16.27 20.06 7.85
CA MET A 342 -15.45 19.12 7.10
C MET A 342 -16.34 18.12 6.37
N SER A 343 -15.95 17.72 5.16
CA SER A 343 -16.72 16.80 4.34
C SER A 343 -15.84 16.01 3.40
N SER A 344 -16.12 14.71 3.25
CA SER A 344 -15.53 13.84 2.23
C SER A 344 -16.34 13.80 0.93
N TYR A 345 -17.43 14.54 0.83
CA TYR A 345 -18.28 14.57 -0.37
C TYR A 345 -17.55 15.17 -1.57
N ALA A 346 -17.53 14.46 -2.70
CA ALA A 346 -16.84 14.86 -3.93
C ALA A 346 -17.78 15.17 -5.11
N GLY A 347 -19.09 14.99 -4.93
CA GLY A 347 -20.11 15.20 -5.96
C GLY A 347 -21.11 14.05 -6.04
N ALA A 348 -22.22 14.26 -6.73
CA ALA A 348 -23.31 13.26 -6.80
C ALA A 348 -22.94 12.02 -7.61
N THR A 349 -21.97 12.10 -8.50
CA THR A 349 -21.55 11.01 -9.42
C THR A 349 -20.16 10.49 -9.12
N THR A 350 -19.49 10.99 -8.09
CA THR A 350 -18.11 10.65 -7.75
C THR A 350 -18.10 10.05 -6.34
N PRO A 351 -17.39 8.92 -6.11
CA PRO A 351 -17.15 8.43 -4.77
C PRO A 351 -16.57 9.53 -3.87
N GLY A 352 -16.83 9.49 -2.57
CA GLY A 352 -16.23 10.39 -1.61
C GLY A 352 -14.70 10.29 -1.64
N VAL A 353 -14.03 11.31 -1.17
CA VAL A 353 -12.56 11.29 -1.04
C VAL A 353 -12.16 10.84 0.35
N VAL A 354 -11.12 10.04 0.45
CA VAL A 354 -10.48 9.75 1.72
C VAL A 354 -9.87 11.05 2.24
N ALA A 355 -10.25 11.44 3.45
CA ALA A 355 -9.80 12.69 4.05
C ALA A 355 -9.67 12.53 5.57
N LYS A 356 -8.54 12.95 6.12
CA LYS A 356 -8.33 13.08 7.54
C LYS A 356 -7.76 14.47 7.85
N SER A 357 -8.41 15.18 8.74
CA SER A 357 -8.00 16.54 9.11
C SER A 357 -8.28 16.80 10.57
N TYR A 358 -7.37 17.54 11.18
CA TYR A 358 -7.42 17.91 12.58
C TYR A 358 -7.69 19.40 12.72
N PHE A 359 -8.57 19.78 13.67
CA PHE A 359 -8.76 21.15 14.09
C PHE A 359 -8.38 21.25 15.56
N MET A 360 -7.36 22.05 15.86
CA MET A 360 -6.76 22.12 17.21
C MET A 360 -7.06 23.45 17.86
N VAL A 361 -7.66 23.39 19.03
CA VAL A 361 -8.09 24.53 19.85
C VAL A 361 -7.13 24.68 21.02
N PRO A 362 -6.33 25.76 21.10
CA PRO A 362 -5.40 25.98 22.21
C PRO A 362 -6.14 26.21 23.52
N VAL A 363 -5.60 25.65 24.60
CA VAL A 363 -6.17 25.71 25.95
C VAL A 363 -5.08 25.75 27.00
N ASP A 364 -5.30 26.49 28.11
CA ASP A 364 -4.59 26.31 29.35
C ASP A 364 -5.40 25.36 30.26
N PHE A 365 -5.01 24.09 30.32
CA PHE A 365 -5.66 23.08 31.14
C PHE A 365 -5.63 23.40 32.64
N THR A 366 -4.67 24.22 33.10
CA THR A 366 -4.64 24.65 34.50
C THR A 366 -5.77 25.62 34.83
N ALA A 367 -6.15 26.45 33.87
CA ALA A 367 -7.14 27.52 34.07
C ALA A 367 -8.55 27.09 33.61
N ALA A 368 -8.65 26.15 32.67
CA ALA A 368 -9.91 25.64 32.14
C ALA A 368 -10.47 24.53 33.05
N ASN A 369 -11.77 24.54 33.27
CA ASN A 369 -12.45 23.52 34.06
C ASN A 369 -13.27 22.53 33.24
N THR A 370 -13.83 23.00 32.12
CA THR A 370 -14.76 22.20 31.30
C THR A 370 -14.52 22.49 29.83
N PHE A 371 -14.90 21.51 28.99
CA PHE A 371 -14.93 21.68 27.55
C PHE A 371 -16.23 21.11 26.97
N SER A 372 -16.84 21.83 26.05
CA SER A 372 -18.02 21.39 25.33
C SER A 372 -18.04 21.93 23.89
N PHE A 373 -18.84 21.34 23.05
CA PHE A 373 -19.08 21.80 21.69
C PHE A 373 -20.49 21.40 21.23
N LYS A 374 -20.90 21.99 20.12
CA LYS A 374 -22.11 21.56 19.42
C LYS A 374 -21.72 20.99 18.06
N LYS A 375 -22.37 19.93 17.64
CA LYS A 375 -22.15 19.30 16.33
C LYS A 375 -23.45 19.08 15.58
N GLU A 376 -23.36 19.02 14.25
CA GLU A 376 -24.42 18.57 13.35
C GLU A 376 -23.80 17.63 12.32
N ALA A 377 -24.30 16.41 12.20
CA ALA A 377 -23.91 15.43 11.20
C ALA A 377 -24.94 15.37 10.07
N ARG A 378 -24.48 15.43 8.83
CA ARG A 378 -25.34 15.36 7.64
C ARG A 378 -24.87 14.30 6.68
N PHE A 379 -25.83 13.66 5.99
CA PHE A 379 -25.56 12.59 5.04
C PHE A 379 -24.77 11.44 5.71
N TYR A 380 -25.28 10.96 6.83
CA TYR A 380 -24.60 10.01 7.71
C TYR A 380 -24.40 8.64 7.04
N PHE A 381 -23.18 8.12 7.14
CA PHE A 381 -22.82 6.75 6.75
C PHE A 381 -21.87 6.07 7.75
N GLY A 382 -21.64 6.67 8.89
CA GLY A 382 -20.78 6.16 9.95
C GLY A 382 -20.14 7.31 10.77
N PRO A 383 -19.60 7.05 11.96
CA PRO A 383 -18.97 8.06 12.78
C PRO A 383 -17.65 8.55 12.13
N VAL A 384 -17.54 9.88 11.95
CA VAL A 384 -16.34 10.52 11.36
C VAL A 384 -15.59 11.43 12.32
N LEU A 385 -16.19 11.76 13.47
CA LEU A 385 -15.62 12.69 14.44
C LEU A 385 -15.04 11.95 15.63
N LYS A 386 -13.79 12.28 15.95
CA LYS A 386 -13.16 11.97 17.23
C LYS A 386 -12.66 13.22 17.92
N VAL A 387 -12.54 13.16 19.23
CA VAL A 387 -12.08 14.25 20.07
C VAL A 387 -10.95 13.77 20.96
N TYR A 388 -9.87 14.54 20.99
CA TYR A 388 -8.69 14.24 21.79
C TYR A 388 -8.25 15.48 22.56
N TYR A 389 -7.30 15.29 23.48
CA TYR A 389 -6.41 16.35 23.90
C TYR A 389 -4.94 15.94 23.71
N VAL A 390 -4.07 16.96 23.66
CA VAL A 390 -2.62 16.80 23.65
C VAL A 390 -1.97 17.96 24.40
N LYS A 391 -0.94 17.70 25.21
CA LYS A 391 -0.16 18.77 25.83
C LYS A 391 0.74 19.44 24.79
N ALA A 392 0.95 20.75 24.92
CA ALA A 392 1.84 21.49 24.01
C ALA A 392 3.29 20.97 24.08
N SER A 393 3.74 20.43 25.21
CA SER A 393 5.03 19.77 25.37
C SER A 393 5.20 18.52 24.51
N ASP A 394 4.10 17.84 24.22
CA ASP A 394 4.08 16.58 23.47
C ASP A 394 3.84 16.80 21.97
N PHE A 395 3.50 18.04 21.61
CA PHE A 395 3.29 18.45 20.22
C PHE A 395 4.58 19.06 19.65
N THR A 396 5.39 18.24 18.97
CA THR A 396 6.74 18.63 18.58
C THR A 396 6.84 19.01 17.10
N ASN A 397 7.34 20.22 16.83
CA ASN A 397 7.99 20.65 15.59
C ASN A 397 7.22 20.48 14.26
N GLY A 398 5.93 20.80 14.24
CA GLY A 398 5.17 20.79 12.97
C GLY A 398 4.85 19.39 12.43
N PHE A 399 5.05 18.35 13.25
CA PHE A 399 4.61 17.00 12.95
C PHE A 399 3.47 16.60 13.86
N LEU A 400 2.38 16.18 13.26
CA LEU A 400 1.19 15.72 13.95
C LEU A 400 1.32 14.22 14.21
N ASN A 401 1.65 13.86 15.46
CA ASN A 401 1.73 12.47 15.89
C ASN A 401 0.46 12.09 16.67
N ALA A 402 -0.49 11.44 15.97
CA ALA A 402 -1.75 11.02 16.60
C ALA A 402 -1.56 10.02 17.77
N SER A 403 -0.40 9.35 17.88
CA SER A 403 -0.11 8.47 19.02
C SER A 403 0.13 9.23 20.34
N GLN A 404 0.40 10.53 20.26
CA GLN A 404 0.54 11.43 21.42
C GLN A 404 -0.82 11.97 21.89
N PHE A 405 -1.89 11.76 21.14
CA PHE A 405 -3.23 12.23 21.47
C PHE A 405 -3.91 11.29 22.44
N THR A 406 -4.49 11.85 23.49
CA THR A 406 -5.36 11.11 24.41
C THR A 406 -6.80 11.18 23.90
N ASP A 407 -7.38 10.04 23.53
CA ASP A 407 -8.76 9.94 23.03
C ASP A 407 -9.76 10.15 24.19
N ILE A 408 -10.57 11.19 24.09
CA ILE A 408 -11.64 11.55 25.01
C ILE A 408 -13.03 11.53 24.35
N THR A 409 -13.12 10.93 23.16
CA THR A 409 -14.37 10.87 22.39
C THR A 409 -15.53 10.30 23.21
N SER A 410 -15.27 9.25 23.96
CA SER A 410 -16.28 8.57 24.81
C SER A 410 -16.78 9.41 26.00
N SER A 411 -16.08 10.48 26.34
CA SER A 411 -16.48 11.43 27.39
C SER A 411 -17.58 12.39 26.94
N PHE A 412 -17.91 12.38 25.65
CA PHE A 412 -18.93 13.22 25.05
C PHE A 412 -20.15 12.39 24.61
N ASN A 413 -21.29 13.03 24.60
CA ASN A 413 -22.51 12.46 24.01
C ASN A 413 -22.59 12.84 22.51
N ILE A 414 -21.77 12.21 21.69
CA ILE A 414 -21.76 12.43 20.23
C ILE A 414 -22.78 11.50 19.59
N THR A 415 -23.97 12.01 19.33
CA THR A 415 -25.05 11.27 18.67
C THR A 415 -24.95 11.39 17.15
N TYR A 416 -25.50 10.42 16.43
CA TYR A 416 -25.58 10.43 14.97
C TYR A 416 -26.98 10.00 14.52
N PRO A 417 -27.40 10.36 13.28
CA PRO A 417 -28.63 9.84 12.70
C PRO A 417 -28.68 8.30 12.72
N ALA A 418 -29.87 7.75 12.93
CA ALA A 418 -30.05 6.30 13.07
C ALA A 418 -29.95 5.53 11.74
N ALA A 419 -30.11 6.19 10.61
CA ALA A 419 -30.09 5.56 9.29
C ALA A 419 -29.07 6.22 8.34
N ASN A 420 -28.50 5.41 7.45
CA ASN A 420 -27.61 5.92 6.42
C ASN A 420 -28.30 6.94 5.51
N ASN A 421 -27.52 7.87 5.00
CA ASN A 421 -27.95 8.98 4.14
C ASN A 421 -29.02 9.90 4.79
N THR A 422 -29.06 9.94 6.11
CA THR A 422 -29.92 10.87 6.84
C THR A 422 -29.09 11.98 7.50
N SER A 423 -29.76 13.04 7.92
CA SER A 423 -29.12 14.24 8.45
C SER A 423 -29.77 14.68 9.75
N GLU A 424 -28.96 15.22 10.66
CA GLU A 424 -29.47 16.07 11.72
C GLU A 424 -29.90 17.41 11.11
N ASN A 425 -30.91 18.03 11.69
CA ASN A 425 -31.47 19.32 11.20
C ASN A 425 -31.10 20.49 12.10
N SER A 426 -30.32 20.25 13.15
CA SER A 426 -29.87 21.25 14.10
C SER A 426 -28.62 20.81 14.83
N PHE A 427 -27.87 21.76 15.35
CA PHE A 427 -26.74 21.50 16.21
C PHE A 427 -27.19 20.88 17.54
N THR A 428 -26.60 19.75 17.90
CA THR A 428 -26.79 19.05 19.17
C THR A 428 -25.62 19.29 20.10
N SER A 429 -25.86 19.41 21.41
CA SER A 429 -24.78 19.54 22.41
C SER A 429 -24.05 18.21 22.56
N SER A 430 -22.72 18.26 22.60
CA SER A 430 -21.87 17.12 22.93
C SER A 430 -21.89 16.74 24.40
N GLY A 431 -22.57 17.49 25.26
CA GLY A 431 -22.38 17.41 26.71
C GLY A 431 -21.12 18.17 27.15
N VAL A 432 -20.72 17.95 28.40
CA VAL A 432 -19.61 18.68 29.02
C VAL A 432 -18.55 17.67 29.48
N TYR A 433 -17.34 17.85 29.02
CA TYR A 433 -16.16 17.15 29.53
C TYR A 433 -15.57 17.96 30.69
N ASN A 434 -15.48 17.36 31.87
CA ASN A 434 -14.77 17.93 33.01
C ASN A 434 -13.27 17.63 32.89
N ILE A 435 -12.48 18.67 32.81
CA ILE A 435 -11.02 18.56 32.70
C ILE A 435 -10.48 18.02 34.01
N PRO A 436 -9.73 16.89 34.00
CA PRO A 436 -9.14 16.34 35.22
C PRO A 436 -8.20 17.34 35.90
N SER A 437 -8.23 17.44 37.23
CA SER A 437 -7.41 18.40 37.99
C SER A 437 -5.90 18.14 37.90
N ASP A 438 -5.50 16.95 37.53
CA ASP A 438 -4.11 16.54 37.25
C ASP A 438 -3.65 16.86 35.82
N LEU A 439 -4.58 17.20 34.92
CA LEU A 439 -4.27 17.66 33.59
C LEU A 439 -3.98 19.17 33.62
N THR A 440 -2.70 19.53 33.65
CA THR A 440 -2.23 20.92 33.82
C THR A 440 -1.29 21.36 32.70
N GLY A 441 -1.08 22.68 32.60
CA GLY A 441 -0.23 23.31 31.58
C GLY A 441 -1.01 23.59 30.27
N THR A 442 -0.30 24.05 29.25
CA THR A 442 -0.89 24.42 27.96
C THR A 442 -0.98 23.21 27.04
N GLY A 443 -1.95 23.21 26.15
CA GLY A 443 -2.16 22.16 25.15
C GLY A 443 -3.30 22.48 24.19
N TYR A 444 -3.85 21.45 23.60
CA TYR A 444 -4.91 21.59 22.61
C TYR A 444 -6.03 20.56 22.85
N PHE A 445 -7.28 20.96 22.68
CA PHE A 445 -8.34 20.05 22.29
C PHE A 445 -8.29 19.87 20.79
N VAL A 446 -8.46 18.61 20.34
CA VAL A 446 -8.26 18.24 18.94
C VAL A 446 -9.50 17.54 18.41
N PHE A 447 -10.08 18.09 17.37
CA PHE A 447 -11.15 17.46 16.59
C PHE A 447 -10.54 16.76 15.37
N GLU A 448 -10.67 15.45 15.28
CA GLU A 448 -10.31 14.67 14.10
C GLU A 448 -11.58 14.40 13.28
N TYR A 449 -11.54 14.77 12.01
CA TYR A 449 -12.46 14.25 11.01
C TYR A 449 -11.75 13.15 10.22
N SER A 450 -12.39 11.99 10.09
CA SER A 450 -11.90 10.88 9.25
C SER A 450 -13.04 10.37 8.38
N GLY A 451 -13.03 10.70 7.10
CA GLY A 451 -14.02 10.29 6.11
C GLY A 451 -13.39 9.51 4.96
N GLY A 452 -14.21 8.84 4.14
CA GLY A 452 -13.75 8.00 3.04
C GLY A 452 -14.78 7.91 1.91
N GLU A 453 -14.49 7.07 0.92
CA GLU A 453 -15.31 6.93 -0.28
C GLU A 453 -16.78 6.56 0.01
N GLN A 454 -17.00 5.79 1.06
CA GLN A 454 -18.35 5.37 1.49
C GLN A 454 -18.91 6.21 2.65
N LEU A 455 -18.11 7.11 3.22
CA LEU A 455 -18.49 7.94 4.35
C LEU A 455 -18.72 9.39 3.85
N LEU A 456 -19.75 9.58 3.03
CA LEU A 456 -20.09 10.85 2.38
C LEU A 456 -20.76 11.84 3.34
N GLN A 457 -20.27 11.98 4.56
CA GLN A 457 -20.96 12.86 5.51
C GLN A 457 -20.24 14.17 5.75
N GLN A 458 -21.03 15.16 6.18
CA GLN A 458 -20.57 16.44 6.65
C GLN A 458 -20.59 16.44 8.18
N CYS A 459 -19.51 16.92 8.79
CA CYS A 459 -19.43 17.22 10.20
C CYS A 459 -19.28 18.73 10.40
N LYS A 460 -20.19 19.32 11.16
CA LYS A 460 -20.20 20.74 11.51
C LYS A 460 -19.96 20.90 13.00
N LEU A 461 -19.17 21.89 13.39
CA LEU A 461 -18.83 22.17 14.78
C LEU A 461 -18.99 23.65 15.14
N MET A 462 -19.47 23.89 16.36
CA MET A 462 -19.39 25.14 17.10
C MET A 462 -18.74 24.85 18.46
N ILE A 463 -17.78 25.64 18.90
CA ILE A 463 -16.89 25.34 20.02
C ILE A 463 -17.19 26.24 21.22
N LEU A 464 -17.26 25.63 22.42
CA LEU A 464 -17.47 26.28 23.70
C LEU A 464 -16.46 25.74 24.70
N LEU A 465 -15.69 26.62 25.34
CA LEU A 465 -14.72 26.28 26.39
C LEU A 465 -15.10 26.94 27.70
#